data_a6e09156c03f6b1b5fb988e64fe5e57a
#
_entry.id   a6e09156c03f6b1b5fb988e64fe5e57a
#
_cell.length_a   1.000
_cell.length_b   1.000
_cell.length_c   1.000
_cell.angle_alpha   90.00
_cell.angle_beta   90.00
_cell.angle_gamma   90.00
#
_symmetry.space_group_name_H-M   'P 1'
#
loop_
_entity.id
_entity.type
_entity.pdbx_description
1 polymer ?
#
loop_
_entity_poly.entity_id
_entity_poly.type
_entity_poly.pdbx_seq_one_letter_code
_entity_poly.pdbx_strand_id
1 'polypeptide(L)'
;MRRLHIQEDDFERLEQLGFDFVRIPIDEVQFWDEQGNKLQEAWDLLTNALDLARKHNLRAIVDLHIIRSHYFNAVNEGDKSANTLFTSEKAQQDLINLWYQLSDVLKGYSNDWVAYEFMNEPVAEEHEQWNQLVAKVHKALREREPQRTLVVGSNRWQGFETMKYLKVPEGDKNIVLSFHYYNPMILTHYGAWWTPIGQYKGKVHYPGVLVSKEDYEAAPDSLKPLLEPYTREEYNIERIKSDFKDAIAVAKKYGLQLFCGEWGVYEPVDRELAYQWTKDMLSVFDEYDIAWTTWCYDADFGFWDQQRHSFKDRPLVELLTGK
;
A
#
# COMPACT_ATOMS: atom_id res chain seq x y z
N MET A 1 -14.99 -12.47 -16.43
CA MET A 1 -13.56 -12.13 -16.30
C MET A 1 -13.11 -12.11 -14.84
N ARG A 2 -13.74 -11.36 -13.91
CA ARG A 2 -13.36 -11.31 -12.48
C ARG A 2 -13.19 -12.69 -11.82
N ARG A 3 -14.13 -13.63 -12.04
CA ARG A 3 -14.10 -14.98 -11.43
C ARG A 3 -12.92 -15.85 -11.83
N LEU A 4 -12.20 -15.48 -12.88
CA LEU A 4 -11.08 -16.25 -13.43
C LEU A 4 -9.74 -15.54 -13.22
N HIS A 5 -9.75 -14.39 -12.56
CA HIS A 5 -8.52 -13.59 -12.42
C HIS A 5 -7.62 -14.15 -11.32
N ILE A 6 -8.16 -14.34 -10.11
CA ILE A 6 -7.45 -14.98 -8.99
C ILE A 6 -8.13 -16.31 -8.68
N GLN A 7 -7.37 -17.38 -8.65
CA GLN A 7 -7.83 -18.74 -8.46
C GLN A 7 -7.10 -19.42 -7.29
N GLU A 8 -7.48 -20.63 -6.94
CA GLU A 8 -6.85 -21.39 -5.86
C GLU A 8 -5.35 -21.61 -6.09
N ASP A 9 -4.95 -21.89 -7.33
CA ASP A 9 -3.54 -22.08 -7.70
C ASP A 9 -2.66 -20.88 -7.39
N ASP A 10 -3.23 -19.68 -7.34
CA ASP A 10 -2.50 -18.46 -6.96
C ASP A 10 -2.17 -18.44 -5.47
N PHE A 11 -3.11 -18.84 -4.61
CA PHE A 11 -2.88 -18.96 -3.17
C PHE A 11 -1.92 -20.11 -2.86
N GLU A 12 -2.07 -21.26 -3.51
CA GLU A 12 -1.14 -22.38 -3.40
C GLU A 12 0.29 -21.94 -3.76
N ARG A 13 0.44 -21.19 -4.86
CA ARG A 13 1.75 -20.64 -5.28
C ARG A 13 2.35 -19.72 -4.24
N LEU A 14 1.56 -18.81 -3.67
CA LEU A 14 2.04 -17.89 -2.63
C LEU A 14 2.50 -18.65 -1.37
N GLU A 15 1.75 -19.67 -0.93
CA GLU A 15 2.15 -20.56 0.16
C GLU A 15 3.48 -21.29 -0.17
N GLN A 16 3.59 -21.90 -1.35
CA GLN A 16 4.81 -22.59 -1.81
C GLN A 16 6.02 -21.66 -1.90
N LEU A 17 5.81 -20.42 -2.26
CA LEU A 17 6.83 -19.36 -2.26
C LEU A 17 7.23 -18.91 -0.85
N GLY A 18 6.42 -19.20 0.17
CA GLY A 18 6.69 -18.89 1.57
C GLY A 18 6.15 -17.54 2.04
N PHE A 19 5.23 -16.95 1.29
CA PHE A 19 4.43 -15.83 1.81
C PHE A 19 3.51 -16.34 2.91
N ASP A 20 3.18 -15.49 3.89
CA ASP A 20 2.36 -15.83 5.05
C ASP A 20 1.09 -14.99 5.18
N PHE A 21 0.95 -13.96 4.36
CA PHE A 21 -0.27 -13.18 4.26
C PHE A 21 -0.43 -12.47 2.91
N VAL A 22 -1.65 -12.02 2.63
CA VAL A 22 -2.01 -11.23 1.45
C VAL A 22 -2.75 -9.96 1.87
N ARG A 23 -2.54 -8.87 1.17
CA ARG A 23 -3.36 -7.66 1.25
C ARG A 23 -4.36 -7.68 0.08
N ILE A 24 -5.64 -7.56 0.39
CA ILE A 24 -6.75 -7.65 -0.58
C ILE A 24 -7.41 -6.29 -0.68
N PRO A 25 -7.07 -5.48 -1.70
CA PRO A 25 -7.72 -4.19 -1.93
C PRO A 25 -9.13 -4.40 -2.48
N ILE A 26 -10.09 -3.64 -1.94
CA ILE A 26 -11.47 -3.62 -2.40
C ILE A 26 -11.93 -2.18 -2.66
N ASP A 27 -12.66 -1.99 -3.77
CA ASP A 27 -13.23 -0.69 -4.13
C ASP A 27 -14.72 -0.65 -3.85
N GLU A 28 -15.21 0.43 -3.26
CA GLU A 28 -16.63 0.59 -2.95
C GLU A 28 -17.53 0.32 -4.15
N VAL A 29 -17.22 0.90 -5.31
CA VAL A 29 -18.04 0.74 -6.52
C VAL A 29 -18.13 -0.68 -7.07
N GLN A 30 -17.27 -1.58 -6.59
CA GLN A 30 -17.29 -2.99 -6.98
C GLN A 30 -18.15 -3.84 -6.04
N PHE A 31 -18.35 -3.37 -4.80
CA PHE A 31 -19.06 -4.08 -3.74
C PHE A 31 -20.47 -3.55 -3.48
N TRP A 32 -20.72 -2.28 -3.82
CA TRP A 32 -22.02 -1.64 -3.63
C TRP A 32 -22.44 -0.85 -4.87
N ASP A 33 -23.71 -0.93 -5.20
CA ASP A 33 -24.31 -0.10 -6.24
C ASP A 33 -24.45 1.37 -5.78
N GLU A 34 -24.98 2.24 -6.66
CA GLU A 34 -25.18 3.66 -6.35
C GLU A 34 -26.20 3.91 -5.23
N GLN A 35 -27.06 2.95 -4.94
CA GLN A 35 -28.04 2.99 -3.87
C GLN A 35 -27.53 2.39 -2.56
N GLY A 36 -26.28 1.89 -2.55
CA GLY A 36 -25.64 1.26 -1.39
C GLY A 36 -26.06 -0.19 -1.15
N ASN A 37 -26.71 -0.85 -2.13
CA ASN A 37 -27.02 -2.26 -2.06
C ASN A 37 -25.80 -3.11 -2.39
N LYS A 38 -25.65 -4.24 -1.72
CA LYS A 38 -24.54 -5.17 -1.95
C LYS A 38 -24.60 -5.81 -3.34
N LEU A 39 -23.50 -5.75 -4.07
CA LEU A 39 -23.28 -6.48 -5.31
C LEU A 39 -22.78 -7.89 -4.97
N GLN A 40 -23.69 -8.84 -4.81
CA GLN A 40 -23.44 -10.15 -4.21
C GLN A 40 -22.23 -10.89 -4.82
N GLU A 41 -21.99 -10.77 -6.13
CA GLU A 41 -20.84 -11.41 -6.78
C GLU A 41 -19.49 -10.98 -6.18
N ALA A 42 -19.31 -9.70 -5.86
CA ALA A 42 -18.06 -9.22 -5.28
C ALA A 42 -17.87 -9.75 -3.84
N TRP A 43 -18.96 -9.83 -3.08
CA TRP A 43 -18.94 -10.41 -1.72
C TRP A 43 -18.62 -11.89 -1.73
N ASP A 44 -19.18 -12.65 -2.68
CA ASP A 44 -18.87 -14.07 -2.87
C ASP A 44 -17.41 -14.28 -3.26
N LEU A 45 -16.85 -13.39 -4.11
CA LEU A 45 -15.43 -13.43 -4.48
C LEU A 45 -14.52 -13.11 -3.30
N LEU A 46 -14.86 -12.12 -2.47
CA LEU A 46 -14.08 -11.80 -1.28
C LEU A 46 -14.06 -12.97 -0.29
N THR A 47 -15.23 -13.52 0.04
CA THR A 47 -15.30 -14.64 0.99
C THR A 47 -14.59 -15.87 0.44
N ASN A 48 -14.70 -16.17 -0.85
CA ASN A 48 -13.93 -17.23 -1.49
C ASN A 48 -12.42 -16.98 -1.41
N ALA A 49 -11.96 -15.75 -1.67
CA ALA A 49 -10.54 -15.40 -1.55
C ALA A 49 -10.01 -15.58 -0.11
N LEU A 50 -10.79 -15.18 0.89
CA LEU A 50 -10.44 -15.35 2.30
C LEU A 50 -10.41 -16.83 2.72
N ASP A 51 -11.34 -17.64 2.24
CA ASP A 51 -11.38 -19.09 2.50
C ASP A 51 -10.20 -19.80 1.83
N LEU A 52 -9.83 -19.42 0.60
CA LEU A 52 -8.66 -19.92 -0.10
C LEU A 52 -7.36 -19.48 0.58
N ALA A 53 -7.23 -18.22 0.98
CA ALA A 53 -6.09 -17.75 1.74
C ALA A 53 -5.90 -18.59 3.01
N ARG A 54 -6.96 -18.77 3.81
CA ARG A 54 -6.91 -19.61 5.02
C ARG A 54 -6.57 -21.07 4.72
N LYS A 55 -7.11 -21.65 3.63
CA LYS A 55 -6.82 -23.00 3.20
C LYS A 55 -5.33 -23.21 2.91
N HIS A 56 -4.67 -22.19 2.37
CA HIS A 56 -3.25 -22.17 2.03
C HIS A 56 -2.38 -21.44 3.08
N ASN A 57 -2.80 -21.42 4.35
CA ASN A 57 -2.07 -20.86 5.48
C ASN A 57 -1.69 -19.38 5.34
N LEU A 58 -2.38 -18.63 4.48
CA LEU A 58 -2.18 -17.21 4.28
C LEU A 58 -3.18 -16.40 5.11
N ARG A 59 -2.69 -15.47 5.92
CA ARG A 59 -3.53 -14.45 6.55
C ARG A 59 -3.96 -13.42 5.53
N ALA A 60 -4.96 -12.62 5.83
CA ALA A 60 -5.44 -11.58 4.93
C ALA A 60 -5.61 -10.23 5.64
N ILE A 61 -5.20 -9.16 4.98
CA ILE A 61 -5.58 -7.80 5.31
C ILE A 61 -6.62 -7.37 4.28
N VAL A 62 -7.85 -7.08 4.71
CA VAL A 62 -8.86 -6.50 3.83
C VAL A 62 -8.71 -4.98 3.90
N ASP A 63 -8.38 -4.40 2.77
CA ASP A 63 -8.11 -2.98 2.60
C ASP A 63 -9.26 -2.32 1.83
N LEU A 64 -9.89 -1.30 2.42
CA LEU A 64 -10.84 -0.46 1.72
C LEU A 64 -10.09 0.57 0.88
N HIS A 65 -9.84 0.23 -0.39
CA HIS A 65 -8.85 0.88 -1.24
C HIS A 65 -9.34 2.18 -1.87
N ILE A 66 -10.48 2.13 -2.56
CA ILE A 66 -11.12 3.31 -3.17
C ILE A 66 -12.57 3.38 -2.71
N ILE A 67 -12.98 4.57 -2.28
CA ILE A 67 -14.38 4.85 -1.96
C ILE A 67 -14.87 6.08 -2.74
N ARG A 68 -16.18 6.21 -2.93
CA ARG A 68 -16.79 7.30 -3.71
C ARG A 68 -16.46 8.70 -3.18
N SER A 69 -16.23 8.80 -1.87
CA SER A 69 -15.89 10.07 -1.21
C SER A 69 -14.38 10.35 -1.10
N HIS A 70 -13.54 9.42 -1.57
CA HIS A 70 -12.08 9.54 -1.55
C HIS A 70 -11.43 8.72 -2.65
N TYR A 71 -10.63 9.41 -3.47
CA TYR A 71 -9.71 8.79 -4.43
C TYR A 71 -8.34 9.46 -4.32
N PHE A 72 -7.32 8.68 -3.95
CA PHE A 72 -6.00 9.20 -3.62
C PHE A 72 -5.29 9.90 -4.79
N ASN A 73 -5.55 9.51 -6.04
CA ASN A 73 -4.98 10.16 -7.23
C ASN A 73 -5.71 11.43 -7.66
N ALA A 74 -6.91 11.70 -7.19
CA ALA A 74 -7.68 12.90 -7.56
C ALA A 74 -6.93 14.21 -7.24
N VAL A 75 -6.11 14.21 -6.20
CA VAL A 75 -5.26 15.38 -5.85
C VAL A 75 -4.23 15.65 -6.96
N ASN A 76 -3.64 14.61 -7.53
CA ASN A 76 -2.66 14.71 -8.63
C ASN A 76 -3.32 15.14 -9.94
N GLU A 77 -4.59 14.75 -10.15
CA GLU A 77 -5.41 15.11 -11.30
C GLU A 77 -6.05 16.51 -11.17
N GLY A 78 -5.90 17.15 -10.01
CA GLY A 78 -6.46 18.47 -9.71
C GLY A 78 -7.97 18.47 -9.40
N ASP A 79 -8.58 17.29 -9.26
CA ASP A 79 -10.00 17.14 -8.90
C ASP A 79 -10.18 17.01 -7.39
N LYS A 80 -10.39 18.16 -6.74
CA LYS A 80 -10.69 18.20 -5.30
C LYS A 80 -12.13 17.77 -4.97
N SER A 81 -13.03 17.67 -5.94
CA SER A 81 -14.44 17.35 -5.70
C SER A 81 -14.64 15.87 -5.33
N ALA A 82 -13.72 14.99 -5.73
CA ALA A 82 -13.75 13.57 -5.39
C ALA A 82 -13.39 13.28 -3.91
N ASN A 83 -12.72 14.21 -3.20
CA ASN A 83 -12.22 14.00 -1.84
C ASN A 83 -13.05 14.74 -0.78
N THR A 84 -14.34 14.42 -0.68
CA THR A 84 -15.24 15.02 0.31
C THR A 84 -15.16 14.36 1.69
N LEU A 85 -14.51 13.20 1.81
CA LEU A 85 -14.44 12.40 3.03
C LEU A 85 -13.98 13.19 4.25
N PHE A 86 -12.94 14.01 4.10
CA PHE A 86 -12.31 14.69 5.25
C PHE A 86 -13.09 15.93 5.74
N THR A 87 -14.08 16.39 4.97
CA THR A 87 -14.84 17.61 5.28
C THR A 87 -16.34 17.37 5.42
N SER A 88 -16.86 16.21 4.99
CA SER A 88 -18.27 15.86 5.03
C SER A 88 -18.56 14.83 6.13
N GLU A 89 -19.35 15.20 7.14
CA GLU A 89 -19.79 14.25 8.16
C GLU A 89 -20.61 13.09 7.59
N LYS A 90 -21.40 13.36 6.53
CA LYS A 90 -22.14 12.31 5.82
C LYS A 90 -21.17 11.30 5.22
N ALA A 91 -20.13 11.75 4.50
CA ALA A 91 -19.14 10.86 3.89
C ALA A 91 -18.38 10.03 4.94
N GLN A 92 -18.07 10.64 6.10
CA GLN A 92 -17.44 9.92 7.23
C GLN A 92 -18.36 8.86 7.81
N GLN A 93 -19.68 9.16 7.94
CA GLN A 93 -20.65 8.17 8.39
C GLN A 93 -20.86 7.07 7.34
N ASP A 94 -20.85 7.41 6.06
CA ASP A 94 -20.94 6.42 4.97
C ASP A 94 -19.73 5.46 5.02
N LEU A 95 -18.50 5.94 5.22
CA LEU A 95 -17.32 5.09 5.45
C LEU A 95 -17.51 4.13 6.64
N ILE A 96 -18.00 4.63 7.76
CA ILE A 96 -18.29 3.79 8.95
C ILE A 96 -19.35 2.72 8.61
N ASN A 97 -20.37 3.08 7.84
CA ASN A 97 -21.41 2.14 7.40
C ASN A 97 -20.87 1.07 6.45
N LEU A 98 -19.91 1.40 5.55
CA LEU A 98 -19.22 0.42 4.73
C LEU A 98 -18.47 -0.59 5.63
N TRP A 99 -17.72 -0.10 6.61
CA TRP A 99 -17.02 -0.95 7.58
C TRP A 99 -17.98 -1.79 8.43
N TYR A 100 -19.15 -1.29 8.79
CA TYR A 100 -20.15 -2.09 9.48
C TYR A 100 -20.64 -3.26 8.62
N GLN A 101 -20.88 -3.02 7.33
CA GLN A 101 -21.29 -4.08 6.41
C GLN A 101 -20.18 -5.09 6.14
N LEU A 102 -18.92 -4.63 6.05
CA LEU A 102 -17.74 -5.50 5.96
C LEU A 102 -17.60 -6.36 7.24
N SER A 103 -17.64 -5.72 8.40
CA SER A 103 -17.57 -6.41 9.69
C SER A 103 -18.65 -7.48 9.85
N ASP A 104 -19.89 -7.26 9.37
CA ASP A 104 -20.96 -8.27 9.44
C ASP A 104 -20.60 -9.58 8.73
N VAL A 105 -19.77 -9.53 7.69
CA VAL A 105 -19.26 -10.70 6.96
C VAL A 105 -17.94 -11.19 7.57
N LEU A 106 -17.00 -10.27 7.76
CA LEU A 106 -15.63 -10.58 8.11
C LEU A 106 -15.44 -11.05 9.57
N LYS A 107 -16.36 -10.69 10.48
CA LYS A 107 -16.33 -11.16 11.89
C LYS A 107 -16.45 -12.69 12.04
N GLY A 108 -16.87 -13.39 10.98
CA GLY A 108 -16.85 -14.86 10.92
C GLY A 108 -15.43 -15.45 10.86
N TYR A 109 -14.43 -14.65 10.50
CA TYR A 109 -13.02 -15.02 10.51
C TYR A 109 -12.36 -14.56 11.81
N SER A 110 -11.50 -15.41 12.42
CA SER A 110 -10.78 -15.04 13.64
C SER A 110 -9.75 -13.93 13.36
N ASN A 111 -9.31 -13.26 14.43
CA ASN A 111 -8.27 -12.22 14.35
C ASN A 111 -6.91 -12.77 13.89
N ASP A 112 -6.68 -14.07 13.99
CA ASP A 112 -5.46 -14.72 13.50
C ASP A 112 -5.42 -14.79 11.96
N TRP A 113 -6.58 -14.66 11.30
CA TRP A 113 -6.69 -14.82 9.85
C TRP A 113 -7.01 -13.54 9.10
N VAL A 114 -7.78 -12.62 9.67
CA VAL A 114 -8.24 -11.42 8.95
C VAL A 114 -8.03 -10.15 9.78
N ALA A 115 -7.32 -9.19 9.22
CA ALA A 115 -7.19 -7.82 9.72
C ALA A 115 -7.91 -6.84 8.78
N TYR A 116 -8.26 -5.65 9.31
CA TYR A 116 -8.94 -4.58 8.56
C TYR A 116 -8.02 -3.39 8.41
N GLU A 117 -7.80 -2.94 7.19
CA GLU A 117 -7.11 -1.69 6.89
C GLU A 117 -8.15 -0.60 6.60
N PHE A 118 -8.15 0.45 7.42
CA PHE A 118 -9.21 1.46 7.43
C PHE A 118 -9.48 2.07 6.07
N MET A 119 -8.43 2.44 5.37
CA MET A 119 -8.48 3.04 4.05
C MET A 119 -7.07 3.11 3.48
N ASN A 120 -6.96 2.87 2.18
CA ASN A 120 -5.75 3.10 1.41
C ASN A 120 -5.49 4.59 1.23
N GLU A 121 -4.25 5.01 1.43
CA GLU A 121 -3.67 6.28 0.99
C GLU A 121 -4.53 7.53 1.24
N PRO A 122 -4.87 7.86 2.49
CA PRO A 122 -5.61 9.08 2.79
C PRO A 122 -4.85 10.34 2.36
N VAL A 123 -5.57 11.30 1.74
CA VAL A 123 -5.00 12.56 1.25
C VAL A 123 -5.74 13.78 1.82
N ALA A 124 -5.94 13.80 3.13
CA ALA A 124 -6.52 14.94 3.82
C ALA A 124 -5.63 16.19 3.66
N GLU A 125 -6.22 17.37 3.56
CA GLU A 125 -5.50 18.63 3.47
C GLU A 125 -4.65 18.87 4.72
N GLU A 126 -5.25 18.62 5.90
CA GLU A 126 -4.59 18.71 7.19
C GLU A 126 -4.49 17.34 7.86
N HIS A 127 -3.37 17.03 8.50
CA HIS A 127 -3.18 15.76 9.20
C HIS A 127 -4.22 15.53 10.29
N GLU A 128 -4.72 16.59 10.92
CA GLU A 128 -5.72 16.51 11.98
C GLU A 128 -7.07 16.02 11.48
N GLN A 129 -7.45 16.34 10.23
CA GLN A 129 -8.69 15.81 9.64
C GLN A 129 -8.64 14.28 9.55
N TRP A 130 -7.50 13.74 9.12
CA TRP A 130 -7.29 12.28 9.11
C TRP A 130 -7.29 11.70 10.52
N ASN A 131 -6.60 12.30 11.47
CA ASN A 131 -6.57 11.85 12.86
C ASN A 131 -7.97 11.78 13.49
N GLN A 132 -8.83 12.78 13.23
CA GLN A 132 -10.21 12.78 13.70
C GLN A 132 -11.03 11.64 13.07
N LEU A 133 -10.83 11.37 11.77
CA LEU A 133 -11.49 10.28 11.09
C LEU A 133 -11.02 8.92 11.61
N VAL A 134 -9.71 8.74 11.80
CA VAL A 134 -9.14 7.54 12.45
C VAL A 134 -9.80 7.28 13.80
N ALA A 135 -9.93 8.30 14.65
CA ALA A 135 -10.56 8.14 15.94
C ALA A 135 -12.04 7.73 15.82
N LYS A 136 -12.79 8.29 14.85
CA LYS A 136 -14.20 7.93 14.60
C LYS A 136 -14.33 6.47 14.13
N VAL A 137 -13.55 6.06 13.12
CA VAL A 137 -13.60 4.70 12.57
C VAL A 137 -13.13 3.68 13.61
N HIS A 138 -12.03 3.96 14.30
CA HIS A 138 -11.52 3.12 15.38
C HIS A 138 -12.60 2.88 16.46
N LYS A 139 -13.22 3.95 16.98
CA LYS A 139 -14.29 3.82 17.97
C LYS A 139 -15.43 2.94 17.46
N ALA A 140 -15.91 3.20 16.26
CA ALA A 140 -17.02 2.45 15.66
C ALA A 140 -16.70 0.95 15.51
N LEU A 141 -15.50 0.61 15.05
CA LEU A 141 -15.07 -0.79 14.90
C LEU A 141 -14.85 -1.45 16.27
N ARG A 142 -14.27 -0.77 17.25
CA ARG A 142 -14.06 -1.33 18.60
C ARG A 142 -15.36 -1.62 19.35
N GLU A 143 -16.43 -0.87 19.11
CA GLU A 143 -17.77 -1.17 19.64
C GLU A 143 -18.34 -2.48 19.11
N ARG A 144 -17.93 -2.89 17.88
CA ARG A 144 -18.39 -4.14 17.25
C ARG A 144 -17.45 -5.31 17.46
N GLU A 145 -16.16 -5.05 17.28
CA GLU A 145 -15.09 -6.06 17.32
C GLU A 145 -13.92 -5.55 18.21
N PRO A 146 -14.04 -5.68 19.54
CA PRO A 146 -13.06 -5.12 20.48
C PRO A 146 -11.61 -5.61 20.27
N GLN A 147 -11.44 -6.79 19.66
CA GLN A 147 -10.13 -7.44 19.51
C GLN A 147 -9.64 -7.52 18.05
N ARG A 148 -10.39 -7.00 17.07
CA ARG A 148 -9.99 -7.08 15.66
C ARG A 148 -8.67 -6.36 15.43
N THR A 149 -7.73 -6.99 14.73
CA THR A 149 -6.52 -6.31 14.28
C THR A 149 -6.88 -5.25 13.25
N LEU A 150 -6.51 -4.00 13.54
CA LEU A 150 -6.77 -2.83 12.69
C LEU A 150 -5.45 -2.32 12.13
N VAL A 151 -5.38 -2.13 10.82
CA VAL A 151 -4.23 -1.54 10.14
C VAL A 151 -4.53 -0.07 9.88
N VAL A 152 -3.67 0.81 10.36
CA VAL A 152 -3.87 2.26 10.31
C VAL A 152 -2.63 2.93 9.74
N GLY A 153 -2.79 3.56 8.60
CA GLY A 153 -1.73 4.33 7.95
C GLY A 153 -1.75 5.81 8.31
N SER A 154 -0.68 6.51 7.98
CA SER A 154 -0.57 7.96 8.09
C SER A 154 -1.30 8.68 6.94
N ASN A 155 -1.42 10.01 7.01
CA ASN A 155 -1.97 10.84 5.91
C ASN A 155 -0.97 10.94 4.74
N ARG A 156 -1.38 11.59 3.65
CA ARG A 156 -0.54 11.86 2.46
C ARG A 156 0.05 10.59 1.85
N TRP A 157 -0.86 9.76 1.28
CA TRP A 157 -0.55 8.47 0.64
C TRP A 157 0.13 7.46 1.56
N GLN A 158 -0.25 7.46 2.86
CA GLN A 158 0.44 6.64 3.88
C GLN A 158 1.96 6.88 3.90
N GLY A 159 2.37 8.12 3.56
CA GLY A 159 3.78 8.49 3.46
C GLY A 159 4.52 8.27 4.78
N PHE A 160 5.71 7.67 4.72
CA PHE A 160 6.58 7.42 5.88
C PHE A 160 6.90 8.72 6.64
N GLU A 161 7.08 9.84 5.92
CA GLU A 161 7.41 11.16 6.48
C GLU A 161 6.27 11.78 7.29
N THR A 162 5.04 11.33 7.07
CA THR A 162 3.85 11.83 7.78
C THR A 162 3.44 10.97 8.98
N MET A 163 4.10 9.84 9.18
CA MET A 163 3.83 8.95 10.31
C MET A 163 3.95 9.67 11.66
N LYS A 164 4.88 10.59 11.82
CA LYS A 164 5.07 11.42 13.04
C LYS A 164 3.85 12.27 13.41
N TYR A 165 2.96 12.56 12.47
CA TYR A 165 1.74 13.34 12.70
C TYR A 165 0.52 12.48 13.01
N LEU A 166 0.64 11.14 12.86
CA LEU A 166 -0.45 10.22 13.16
C LEU A 166 -0.71 10.16 14.67
N LYS A 167 -1.95 10.41 15.06
CA LYS A 167 -2.44 10.21 16.42
C LYS A 167 -3.02 8.80 16.56
N VAL A 168 -2.20 7.90 17.03
CA VAL A 168 -2.59 6.50 17.26
C VAL A 168 -3.54 6.42 18.46
N PRO A 169 -4.68 5.70 18.38
CA PRO A 169 -5.55 5.48 19.52
C PRO A 169 -4.81 4.87 20.72
N GLU A 170 -4.84 5.57 21.85
CA GLU A 170 -4.04 5.18 23.03
C GLU A 170 -4.56 3.89 23.67
N GLY A 171 -3.62 3.06 24.13
CA GLY A 171 -3.92 1.85 24.89
C GLY A 171 -4.36 0.65 24.06
N ASP A 172 -4.65 0.82 22.79
CA ASP A 172 -5.02 -0.27 21.89
C ASP A 172 -3.77 -0.98 21.35
N LYS A 173 -3.63 -2.27 21.66
CA LYS A 173 -2.52 -3.12 21.22
C LYS A 173 -2.85 -3.95 19.96
N ASN A 174 -4.09 -3.90 19.49
CA ASN A 174 -4.52 -4.60 18.29
C ASN A 174 -4.51 -3.67 17.07
N ILE A 175 -3.51 -2.78 17.00
CA ILE A 175 -3.25 -1.89 15.88
C ILE A 175 -1.89 -2.25 15.26
N VAL A 176 -1.86 -2.30 13.93
CA VAL A 176 -0.65 -2.34 13.12
C VAL A 176 -0.53 -1.00 12.39
N LEU A 177 0.63 -0.38 12.48
CA LEU A 177 0.89 0.91 11.83
C LEU A 177 1.40 0.67 10.42
N SER A 178 0.75 1.28 9.42
CA SER A 178 1.08 1.11 8.01
C SER A 178 1.69 2.36 7.40
N PHE A 179 2.66 2.16 6.51
CA PHE A 179 3.16 3.19 5.60
C PHE A 179 3.44 2.57 4.22
N HIS A 180 3.51 3.42 3.19
CA HIS A 180 3.90 3.06 1.84
C HIS A 180 5.28 3.65 1.50
N TYR A 181 6.05 2.97 0.65
CA TYR A 181 7.37 3.45 0.29
C TYR A 181 7.75 3.14 -1.16
N TYR A 182 7.88 4.19 -1.95
CA TYR A 182 8.29 4.11 -3.34
C TYR A 182 9.50 5.02 -3.66
N ASN A 183 10.14 5.58 -2.63
CA ASN A 183 11.32 6.43 -2.88
C ASN A 183 12.56 5.60 -3.23
N PRO A 184 13.33 6.07 -4.20
CA PRO A 184 13.15 7.28 -5.00
C PRO A 184 12.22 7.03 -6.21
N MET A 185 11.18 7.82 -6.37
CA MET A 185 10.18 7.61 -7.43
C MET A 185 10.76 7.67 -8.85
N ILE A 186 11.86 8.39 -9.07
CA ILE A 186 12.55 8.40 -10.37
C ILE A 186 13.08 7.01 -10.76
N LEU A 187 13.36 6.14 -9.79
CA LEU A 187 13.74 4.75 -10.01
C LEU A 187 12.48 3.87 -10.05
N THR A 188 11.70 3.84 -8.98
CA THR A 188 10.59 2.89 -8.82
C THR A 188 9.44 3.10 -9.82
N HIS A 189 9.27 4.32 -10.32
CA HIS A 189 8.25 4.72 -11.29
C HIS A 189 8.84 5.17 -12.63
N TYR A 190 10.06 4.76 -12.97
CA TYR A 190 10.65 5.09 -14.27
C TYR A 190 9.76 4.61 -15.40
N GLY A 191 9.36 5.53 -16.28
CA GLY A 191 8.47 5.25 -17.39
C GLY A 191 6.97 5.20 -17.02
N ALA A 192 6.60 5.40 -15.77
CA ALA A 192 5.20 5.40 -15.32
C ALA A 192 4.45 6.63 -15.89
N TRP A 193 3.51 6.37 -16.79
CA TRP A 193 2.81 7.40 -17.57
C TRP A 193 1.92 8.31 -16.71
N TRP A 194 1.50 7.84 -15.54
CA TRP A 194 0.61 8.56 -14.61
C TRP A 194 1.36 9.48 -13.63
N THR A 195 2.69 9.51 -13.67
CA THR A 195 3.48 10.39 -12.83
C THR A 195 4.32 11.37 -13.66
N PRO A 196 4.48 12.64 -13.22
CA PRO A 196 5.36 13.58 -13.90
C PRO A 196 6.81 13.08 -14.01
N ILE A 197 7.33 12.45 -12.96
CA ILE A 197 8.71 11.94 -12.92
C ILE A 197 8.91 10.76 -13.89
N GLY A 198 7.91 9.96 -14.16
CA GLY A 198 7.96 8.86 -15.12
C GLY A 198 8.14 9.31 -16.58
N GLN A 199 7.98 10.60 -16.87
CA GLN A 199 8.29 11.18 -18.17
C GLN A 199 9.81 11.34 -18.42
N TYR A 200 10.62 11.26 -17.37
CA TYR A 200 12.07 11.26 -17.51
C TYR A 200 12.54 10.05 -18.32
N LYS A 201 13.43 10.30 -19.32
CA LYS A 201 13.95 9.27 -20.22
C LYS A 201 15.49 9.14 -20.18
N GLY A 202 16.14 9.95 -19.34
CA GLY A 202 17.57 9.85 -19.11
C GLY A 202 17.95 8.63 -18.27
N LYS A 203 19.24 8.44 -18.05
CA LYS A 203 19.74 7.33 -17.27
C LYS A 203 19.50 7.56 -15.77
N VAL A 204 19.09 6.51 -15.07
CA VAL A 204 19.01 6.47 -13.61
C VAL A 204 20.13 5.63 -13.07
N HIS A 205 20.73 6.03 -11.97
CA HIS A 205 21.78 5.28 -11.25
C HIS A 205 21.26 4.90 -9.85
N TYR A 206 21.74 3.79 -9.32
CA TYR A 206 21.50 3.37 -7.94
C TYR A 206 22.50 2.28 -7.56
N PRO A 207 23.10 2.28 -6.35
CA PRO A 207 23.00 3.34 -5.33
C PRO A 207 23.85 4.58 -5.69
N GLY A 208 23.59 5.68 -5.00
CA GLY A 208 24.33 6.95 -5.11
C GLY A 208 23.46 8.12 -5.58
N VAL A 209 24.07 9.06 -6.30
CA VAL A 209 23.37 10.15 -6.97
C VAL A 209 22.68 9.61 -8.21
N LEU A 210 21.35 9.78 -8.28
CA LEU A 210 20.52 9.06 -9.25
C LEU A 210 20.58 9.64 -10.66
N VAL A 211 20.78 10.95 -10.81
CA VAL A 211 20.83 11.66 -12.09
C VAL A 211 22.17 12.35 -12.23
N SER A 212 22.91 12.00 -13.28
CA SER A 212 24.19 12.68 -13.58
C SER A 212 23.93 14.14 -13.98
N LYS A 213 24.96 14.97 -13.84
CA LYS A 213 24.90 16.37 -14.30
C LYS A 213 24.62 16.44 -15.82
N GLU A 214 25.22 15.55 -16.59
CA GLU A 214 25.03 15.48 -18.03
C GLU A 214 23.57 15.15 -18.39
N ASP A 215 22.98 14.12 -17.75
CA ASP A 215 21.58 13.72 -17.96
C ASP A 215 20.61 14.83 -17.51
N TYR A 216 20.92 15.54 -16.43
CA TYR A 216 20.13 16.67 -15.96
C TYR A 216 20.15 17.83 -16.96
N GLU A 217 21.33 18.18 -17.51
CA GLU A 217 21.47 19.25 -18.49
C GLU A 217 20.72 18.91 -19.80
N ALA A 218 20.72 17.64 -20.20
CA ALA A 218 20.00 17.14 -21.37
C ALA A 218 18.48 17.01 -21.17
N ALA A 219 18.00 17.01 -19.94
CA ALA A 219 16.58 16.86 -19.64
C ALA A 219 15.74 18.07 -20.08
N PRO A 220 14.46 17.87 -20.44
CA PRO A 220 13.53 18.97 -20.69
C PRO A 220 13.43 19.92 -19.49
N ASP A 221 13.38 21.23 -19.75
CA ASP A 221 13.30 22.24 -18.68
C ASP A 221 12.10 22.04 -17.75
N SER A 222 11.00 21.51 -18.27
CA SER A 222 9.82 21.18 -17.47
C SER A 222 10.05 20.11 -16.41
N LEU A 223 11.04 19.22 -16.59
CA LEU A 223 11.37 18.17 -15.66
C LEU A 223 12.50 18.55 -14.68
N LYS A 224 13.31 19.58 -15.00
CA LYS A 224 14.45 19.99 -14.16
C LYS A 224 14.10 20.23 -12.71
N PRO A 225 13.00 20.91 -12.33
CA PRO A 225 12.63 21.10 -10.93
C PRO A 225 12.37 19.78 -10.19
N LEU A 226 11.84 18.76 -10.88
CA LEU A 226 11.60 17.43 -10.29
C LEU A 226 12.89 16.61 -10.19
N LEU A 227 13.85 16.85 -11.10
CA LEU A 227 15.12 16.12 -11.14
C LEU A 227 16.18 16.69 -10.20
N GLU A 228 16.09 17.97 -9.83
CA GLU A 228 17.13 18.68 -9.08
C GLU A 228 17.53 17.96 -7.78
N PRO A 229 16.62 17.44 -6.92
CA PRO A 229 17.02 16.68 -5.72
C PRO A 229 17.87 15.46 -6.05
N TYR A 230 17.54 14.76 -7.12
CA TYR A 230 18.20 13.53 -7.57
C TYR A 230 19.61 13.74 -8.16
N THR A 231 20.01 15.00 -8.39
CA THR A 231 21.38 15.35 -8.82
C THR A 231 22.36 15.58 -7.68
N ARG A 232 21.86 15.65 -6.44
CA ARG A 232 22.66 16.06 -5.25
C ARG A 232 22.54 15.10 -4.08
N GLU A 233 21.36 14.51 -3.91
CA GLU A 233 21.10 13.62 -2.79
C GLU A 233 21.54 12.18 -3.15
N GLU A 234 22.17 11.54 -2.19
CA GLU A 234 22.53 10.13 -2.32
C GLU A 234 21.36 9.25 -1.89
N TYR A 235 21.04 8.28 -2.73
CA TYR A 235 20.03 7.25 -2.45
C TYR A 235 20.72 5.89 -2.34
N ASN A 236 20.59 5.27 -1.19
CA ASN A 236 21.19 4.00 -0.83
C ASN A 236 20.47 3.44 0.40
N ILE A 237 20.93 2.32 0.93
CA ILE A 237 20.35 1.68 2.11
C ILE A 237 20.29 2.60 3.34
N GLU A 238 21.30 3.47 3.55
CA GLU A 238 21.32 4.40 4.68
C GLU A 238 20.25 5.49 4.52
N ARG A 239 19.94 5.89 3.29
CA ARG A 239 18.81 6.79 3.03
C ARG A 239 17.48 6.12 3.37
N ILE A 240 17.26 4.86 2.98
CA ILE A 240 16.04 4.12 3.33
C ILE A 240 15.88 4.02 4.86
N LYS A 241 16.95 3.71 5.59
CA LYS A 241 16.96 3.69 7.06
C LYS A 241 16.61 5.05 7.66
N SER A 242 17.17 6.11 7.09
CA SER A 242 16.88 7.48 7.53
C SER A 242 15.42 7.86 7.28
N ASP A 243 14.87 7.47 6.14
CA ASP A 243 13.47 7.73 5.78
C ASP A 243 12.51 7.00 6.73
N PHE A 244 12.83 5.79 7.17
CA PHE A 244 11.98 5.01 8.08
C PHE A 244 12.06 5.42 9.55
N LYS A 245 13.02 6.30 9.90
CA LYS A 245 13.33 6.67 11.29
C LYS A 245 12.09 7.15 12.07
N ASP A 246 11.30 8.04 11.49
CA ASP A 246 10.13 8.61 12.16
C ASP A 246 9.03 7.53 12.35
N ALA A 247 8.79 6.69 11.34
CA ALA A 247 7.83 5.59 11.42
C ALA A 247 8.22 4.57 12.51
N ILE A 248 9.50 4.18 12.53
CA ILE A 248 10.05 3.28 13.56
C ILE A 248 9.93 3.91 14.96
N ALA A 249 10.21 5.21 15.10
CA ALA A 249 10.09 5.90 16.38
C ALA A 249 8.64 5.93 16.89
N VAL A 250 7.66 6.15 16.00
CA VAL A 250 6.23 6.11 16.34
C VAL A 250 5.81 4.70 16.76
N ALA A 251 6.18 3.66 15.99
CA ALA A 251 5.88 2.27 16.33
C ALA A 251 6.45 1.90 17.71
N LYS A 252 7.71 2.23 17.98
CA LYS A 252 8.35 2.02 19.29
C LYS A 252 7.66 2.77 20.41
N LYS A 253 7.27 4.04 20.20
CA LYS A 253 6.57 4.85 21.19
C LYS A 253 5.27 4.20 21.67
N TYR A 254 4.49 3.63 20.76
CA TYR A 254 3.22 2.98 21.09
C TYR A 254 3.35 1.48 21.38
N GLY A 255 4.52 0.88 21.11
CA GLY A 255 4.77 -0.57 21.24
C GLY A 255 3.87 -1.36 20.30
N LEU A 256 3.81 -0.94 19.02
CA LEU A 256 3.01 -1.52 17.96
C LEU A 256 3.89 -2.04 16.83
N GLN A 257 3.38 -2.99 16.07
CA GLN A 257 4.03 -3.51 14.87
C GLN A 257 3.98 -2.46 13.75
N LEU A 258 5.07 -2.37 12.97
CA LEU A 258 5.16 -1.56 11.76
C LEU A 258 5.02 -2.45 10.53
N PHE A 259 4.34 -1.93 9.52
CA PHE A 259 4.03 -2.61 8.27
C PHE A 259 4.25 -1.69 7.08
N CYS A 260 4.99 -2.11 6.08
CA CYS A 260 5.05 -1.44 4.79
C CYS A 260 3.97 -2.05 3.87
N GLY A 261 2.83 -1.36 3.76
CA GLY A 261 1.63 -1.84 3.05
C GLY A 261 1.79 -1.88 1.55
N GLU A 262 2.63 -1.01 1.00
CA GLU A 262 2.97 -1.01 -0.43
C GLU A 262 4.41 -0.57 -0.65
N TRP A 263 5.09 -1.30 -1.50
CA TRP A 263 6.40 -0.99 -2.07
C TRP A 263 6.61 -1.85 -3.31
N GLY A 264 7.47 -1.42 -4.21
CA GLY A 264 7.72 -2.17 -5.43
C GLY A 264 8.38 -1.32 -6.50
N VAL A 265 8.67 -1.94 -7.64
CA VAL A 265 9.31 -1.30 -8.79
C VAL A 265 8.50 -1.58 -10.04
N TYR A 266 8.17 -0.53 -10.78
CA TYR A 266 7.42 -0.62 -12.03
C TYR A 266 8.17 -1.47 -13.08
N GLU A 267 7.45 -2.29 -13.83
CA GLU A 267 8.02 -3.28 -14.76
C GLU A 267 9.05 -2.71 -15.76
N PRO A 268 8.87 -1.51 -16.35
CA PRO A 268 9.83 -0.92 -17.30
C PRO A 268 11.17 -0.48 -16.71
N VAL A 269 11.34 -0.50 -15.39
CA VAL A 269 12.61 -0.13 -14.74
C VAL A 269 13.71 -1.14 -15.10
N ASP A 270 14.95 -0.65 -15.26
CA ASP A 270 16.13 -1.51 -15.42
C ASP A 270 16.20 -2.55 -14.30
N ARG A 271 16.30 -3.82 -14.66
CA ARG A 271 16.19 -4.93 -13.70
C ARG A 271 17.32 -4.97 -12.68
N GLU A 272 18.53 -4.61 -13.06
CA GLU A 272 19.66 -4.59 -12.11
C GLU A 272 19.46 -3.51 -11.03
N LEU A 273 18.94 -2.33 -11.42
CA LEU A 273 18.58 -1.28 -10.46
C LEU A 273 17.44 -1.72 -9.56
N ALA A 274 16.40 -2.35 -10.13
CA ALA A 274 15.27 -2.88 -9.38
C ALA A 274 15.73 -3.92 -8.35
N TYR A 275 16.59 -4.86 -8.73
CA TYR A 275 17.09 -5.90 -7.82
C TYR A 275 17.95 -5.32 -6.70
N GLN A 276 18.81 -4.35 -7.01
CA GLN A 276 19.65 -3.72 -5.98
C GLN A 276 18.79 -2.97 -4.96
N TRP A 277 17.82 -2.16 -5.44
CA TRP A 277 16.90 -1.45 -4.56
C TRP A 277 16.03 -2.42 -3.72
N THR A 278 15.54 -3.49 -4.33
CA THR A 278 14.77 -4.53 -3.63
C THR A 278 15.60 -5.18 -2.52
N LYS A 279 16.87 -5.51 -2.78
CA LYS A 279 17.79 -6.06 -1.76
C LYS A 279 17.96 -5.12 -0.58
N ASP A 280 18.17 -3.83 -0.86
CA ASP A 280 18.34 -2.82 0.19
C ASP A 280 17.06 -2.68 1.03
N MET A 281 15.87 -2.68 0.38
CA MET A 281 14.58 -2.66 1.06
C MET A 281 14.38 -3.86 1.98
N LEU A 282 14.59 -5.08 1.47
CA LEU A 282 14.44 -6.31 2.24
C LEU A 282 15.40 -6.34 3.44
N SER A 283 16.65 -5.87 3.24
CA SER A 283 17.63 -5.78 4.33
C SER A 283 17.18 -4.82 5.45
N VAL A 284 16.53 -3.70 5.08
CA VAL A 284 16.01 -2.75 6.07
C VAL A 284 14.77 -3.30 6.75
N PHE A 285 13.88 -3.97 6.05
CA PHE A 285 12.73 -4.63 6.67
C PHE A 285 13.14 -5.70 7.70
N ASP A 286 14.14 -6.52 7.36
CA ASP A 286 14.68 -7.54 8.27
C ASP A 286 15.35 -6.89 9.50
N GLU A 287 16.19 -5.85 9.30
CA GLU A 287 16.91 -5.18 10.39
C GLU A 287 15.96 -4.56 11.44
N TYR A 288 14.79 -4.07 11.00
CA TYR A 288 13.84 -3.35 11.88
C TYR A 288 12.57 -4.13 12.19
N ASP A 289 12.48 -5.41 11.80
CA ASP A 289 11.29 -6.27 11.99
C ASP A 289 10.02 -5.62 11.42
N ILE A 290 10.09 -5.15 10.19
CA ILE A 290 8.97 -4.52 9.48
C ILE A 290 8.31 -5.56 8.58
N ALA A 291 7.04 -5.87 8.85
CA ALA A 291 6.23 -6.66 7.93
C ALA A 291 5.97 -5.90 6.63
N TRP A 292 5.76 -6.59 5.52
CA TRP A 292 5.58 -5.93 4.23
C TRP A 292 4.69 -6.73 3.26
N THR A 293 4.03 -6.00 2.34
CA THR A 293 3.43 -6.55 1.13
C THR A 293 3.95 -5.81 -0.09
N THR A 294 4.50 -6.54 -1.05
CA THR A 294 4.91 -5.93 -2.33
C THR A 294 3.68 -5.56 -3.16
N TRP A 295 3.70 -4.42 -3.79
CA TRP A 295 2.75 -4.03 -4.82
C TRP A 295 3.36 -4.42 -6.17
N CYS A 296 2.82 -5.44 -6.88
CA CYS A 296 1.73 -6.31 -6.48
C CYS A 296 1.98 -7.77 -6.94
N TYR A 297 1.00 -8.65 -6.86
CA TYR A 297 1.11 -10.03 -7.34
C TYR A 297 1.15 -10.09 -8.88
N ASP A 298 0.17 -9.46 -9.52
CA ASP A 298 0.03 -9.33 -10.97
C ASP A 298 -0.03 -7.84 -11.37
N ALA A 299 -0.27 -7.50 -12.64
CA ALA A 299 -0.24 -6.14 -13.20
C ALA A 299 1.17 -5.50 -13.25
N ASP A 300 1.25 -4.19 -13.31
CA ASP A 300 2.42 -3.41 -13.75
C ASP A 300 3.65 -3.47 -12.81
N PHE A 301 3.42 -3.76 -11.55
CA PHE A 301 4.45 -3.98 -10.54
C PHE A 301 4.57 -5.45 -10.15
N GLY A 302 3.77 -6.30 -10.79
CA GLY A 302 3.63 -7.69 -10.42
C GLY A 302 4.78 -8.57 -10.88
N PHE A 303 4.95 -9.66 -10.17
CA PHE A 303 5.93 -10.69 -10.51
C PHE A 303 5.33 -11.92 -11.20
N TRP A 304 3.99 -12.00 -11.29
CA TRP A 304 3.24 -13.07 -11.96
C TRP A 304 2.52 -12.54 -13.20
N ASP A 305 2.47 -13.33 -14.26
CA ASP A 305 1.68 -13.06 -15.47
C ASP A 305 0.50 -14.02 -15.50
N GLN A 306 -0.69 -13.52 -15.17
CA GLN A 306 -1.90 -14.31 -15.09
C GLN A 306 -2.34 -14.86 -16.46
N GLN A 307 -2.00 -14.19 -17.56
CA GLN A 307 -2.36 -14.65 -18.91
C GLN A 307 -1.44 -15.76 -19.39
N ARG A 308 -0.14 -15.67 -19.07
CA ARG A 308 0.87 -16.65 -19.48
C ARG A 308 1.06 -17.77 -18.47
N HIS A 309 0.46 -17.64 -17.27
CA HIS A 309 0.67 -18.55 -16.13
C HIS A 309 2.18 -18.79 -15.85
N SER A 310 2.92 -17.69 -15.75
CA SER A 310 4.37 -17.73 -15.55
C SER A 310 4.87 -16.53 -14.74
N PHE A 311 6.02 -16.68 -14.10
CA PHE A 311 6.70 -15.55 -13.49
C PHE A 311 7.17 -14.58 -14.57
N LYS A 312 6.87 -13.28 -14.39
CA LYS A 312 7.39 -12.19 -15.20
C LYS A 312 8.87 -11.98 -14.95
N ASP A 313 9.26 -12.11 -13.68
CA ASP A 313 10.61 -11.84 -13.20
C ASP A 313 10.97 -12.84 -12.09
N ARG A 314 11.53 -13.96 -12.49
CA ARG A 314 11.92 -15.01 -11.55
C ARG A 314 13.03 -14.59 -10.58
N PRO A 315 14.09 -13.87 -11.00
CA PRO A 315 15.09 -13.34 -10.07
C PRO A 315 14.51 -12.42 -9.01
N LEU A 316 13.49 -11.61 -9.33
CA LEU A 316 12.79 -10.80 -8.33
C LEU A 316 12.08 -11.70 -7.31
N VAL A 317 11.38 -12.74 -7.76
CA VAL A 317 10.71 -13.69 -6.86
C VAL A 317 11.72 -14.37 -5.92
N GLU A 318 12.85 -14.79 -6.44
CA GLU A 318 13.94 -15.40 -5.64
C GLU A 318 14.48 -14.42 -4.59
N LEU A 319 14.57 -13.13 -4.92
CA LEU A 319 14.91 -12.09 -3.93
C LEU A 319 13.85 -11.93 -2.84
N LEU A 320 12.57 -11.84 -3.24
CA LEU A 320 11.47 -11.63 -2.30
C LEU A 320 11.27 -12.81 -1.34
N THR A 321 11.61 -14.02 -1.77
CA THR A 321 11.28 -15.26 -1.03
C THR A 321 12.50 -15.97 -0.45
N GLY A 322 13.70 -15.62 -0.89
CA GLY A 322 14.94 -16.32 -0.55
C GLY A 322 15.03 -17.75 -1.11
N LYS A 323 14.20 -18.11 -2.11
CA LYS A 323 14.07 -19.47 -2.66
C LYS A 323 14.39 -19.52 -4.14
#